data_69ed6a5b6c6645b96ee888aa013b8b6f
#
_entry.id   69ed6a5b6c6645b96ee888aa013b8b6f
#
_cell.length_a   1.000
_cell.length_b   1.000
_cell.length_c   1.000
_cell.angle_alpha   90.00
_cell.angle_beta   90.00
_cell.angle_gamma   90.00
#
_symmetry.space_group_name_H-M   'P 1'
#
loop_
_entity.id
_entity.type
_entity.pdbx_description
1 polymer ?
#
loop_
_entity_poly.entity_id
_entity_poly.type
_entity_poly.pdbx_seq_one_letter_code
_entity_poly.pdbx_strand_id
1 'polypeptide(L)'
;MNHFSIDRPLSVSQARNVFLTKGNLEQGSIAEAIERSWQRCLANGVNANSPSNTEVITAQELALKREQNRQLLSLATPEMETLSEQIAHTRNIVILTDDQGVILNSLGGHHLLREEQRIALSPGASWHEDHRGTNAIGTVLVEQSAMTVQGAEHYMAYHHSLSCSAVPIFGAKNQLIATLDVSNDSNTSQQHTLALVKMSAQMIENRLFLASHKSDIVLHFHARPEFIGTLWEGVAMFTEAGQLVATNRSGQFQLSLNSQNSQSIDFDNIFDTPLVSLLKQMIGADKLIVPLRLNNGARIYVKVETLHKKPQQSAVAPREIKRASAANLDLLNSGDSKIARAIQQ
;
A
#
# COMPACT_ATOMS: atom_id res chain seq x y z
N MET A 1 -27.13 -24.64 -44.69
CA MET A 1 -27.27 -24.48 -43.22
C MET A 1 -25.88 -24.30 -42.67
N ASN A 2 -25.44 -23.05 -42.48
CA ASN A 2 -24.14 -22.76 -41.86
C ASN A 2 -24.32 -22.80 -40.33
N HIS A 3 -23.80 -23.84 -39.71
CA HIS A 3 -23.63 -23.87 -38.28
C HIS A 3 -22.57 -22.81 -37.91
N PHE A 4 -23.02 -21.66 -37.41
CA PHE A 4 -22.17 -20.80 -36.62
C PHE A 4 -21.83 -21.57 -35.33
N SER A 5 -20.70 -22.22 -35.29
CA SER A 5 -20.04 -22.64 -34.04
C SER A 5 -19.78 -21.33 -33.25
N ILE A 6 -20.54 -21.11 -32.21
CA ILE A 6 -20.17 -20.15 -31.19
C ILE A 6 -19.00 -20.80 -30.50
N ASP A 7 -17.78 -20.44 -30.91
CA ASP A 7 -16.56 -20.87 -30.22
C ASP A 7 -16.66 -20.36 -28.76
N ARG A 8 -16.85 -21.29 -27.84
CA ARG A 8 -16.78 -20.98 -26.41
C ARG A 8 -15.37 -20.48 -26.13
N PRO A 9 -15.22 -19.37 -25.41
CA PRO A 9 -13.90 -18.89 -25.03
C PRO A 9 -13.15 -20.01 -24.32
N LEU A 10 -11.86 -20.17 -24.69
CA LEU A 10 -10.97 -21.18 -24.10
C LEU A 10 -10.93 -20.97 -22.59
N SER A 11 -10.91 -22.08 -21.83
CA SER A 11 -10.53 -21.97 -20.42
C SER A 11 -9.08 -21.51 -20.31
N VAL A 12 -8.68 -20.86 -19.22
CA VAL A 12 -7.29 -20.43 -18.99
C VAL A 12 -6.30 -21.60 -19.16
N SER A 13 -6.66 -22.77 -18.66
CA SER A 13 -5.84 -24.00 -18.83
C SER A 13 -5.68 -24.43 -20.29
N GLN A 14 -6.73 -24.28 -21.10
CA GLN A 14 -6.67 -24.58 -22.54
C GLN A 14 -5.84 -23.51 -23.27
N ALA A 15 -6.04 -22.23 -22.97
CA ALA A 15 -5.24 -21.14 -23.51
C ALA A 15 -3.75 -21.33 -23.19
N ARG A 16 -3.42 -21.70 -21.95
CA ARG A 16 -2.03 -22.01 -21.54
C ARG A 16 -1.43 -23.15 -22.35
N ASN A 17 -2.16 -24.24 -22.56
CA ASN A 17 -1.66 -25.36 -23.35
C ASN A 17 -1.43 -24.97 -24.82
N VAL A 18 -2.32 -24.16 -25.39
CA VAL A 18 -2.14 -23.62 -26.75
C VAL A 18 -0.90 -22.73 -26.80
N PHE A 19 -0.73 -21.83 -25.83
CA PHE A 19 0.42 -20.95 -25.76
C PHE A 19 1.75 -21.72 -25.66
N LEU A 20 1.84 -22.67 -24.75
CA LEU A 20 3.06 -23.47 -24.57
C LEU A 20 3.41 -24.33 -25.82
N THR A 21 2.41 -24.66 -26.65
CA THR A 21 2.61 -25.45 -27.87
C THR A 21 2.95 -24.58 -29.08
N LYS A 22 2.27 -23.42 -29.23
CA LYS A 22 2.33 -22.58 -30.43
C LYS A 22 3.13 -21.30 -30.22
N GLY A 23 3.41 -20.89 -28.98
CA GLY A 23 4.09 -19.63 -28.62
C GLY A 23 3.24 -18.36 -28.72
N ASN A 24 1.97 -18.47 -29.13
CA ASN A 24 1.04 -17.32 -29.25
C ASN A 24 -0.40 -17.74 -28.95
N LEU A 25 -1.26 -16.75 -28.73
CA LEU A 25 -2.70 -16.90 -28.52
C LEU A 25 -3.50 -16.02 -29.47
N GLU A 26 -4.77 -16.38 -29.68
CA GLU A 26 -5.73 -15.46 -30.30
C GLU A 26 -6.02 -14.32 -29.32
N GLN A 27 -6.13 -13.11 -29.84
CA GLN A 27 -6.38 -11.89 -29.05
C GLN A 27 -7.63 -12.05 -28.19
N GLY A 28 -7.53 -11.70 -26.92
CA GLY A 28 -8.64 -11.77 -25.96
C GLY A 28 -8.87 -13.15 -25.33
N SER A 29 -8.00 -14.12 -25.57
CA SER A 29 -8.09 -15.46 -24.94
C SER A 29 -7.82 -15.42 -23.43
N ILE A 30 -6.98 -14.49 -22.98
CA ILE A 30 -6.64 -14.20 -21.58
C ILE A 30 -6.42 -12.69 -21.39
N ALA A 31 -6.23 -12.24 -20.14
CA ALA A 31 -5.89 -10.85 -19.87
C ALA A 31 -4.55 -10.47 -20.54
N GLU A 32 -4.51 -9.33 -21.22
CA GLU A 32 -3.33 -8.89 -21.99
C GLU A 32 -2.03 -8.84 -21.15
N ALA A 33 -2.13 -8.41 -19.88
CA ALA A 33 -0.95 -8.38 -18.99
C ALA A 33 -0.40 -9.78 -18.69
N ILE A 34 -1.27 -10.79 -18.58
CA ILE A 34 -0.89 -12.20 -18.41
C ILE A 34 -0.23 -12.71 -19.69
N GLU A 35 -0.80 -12.41 -20.85
CA GLU A 35 -0.23 -12.80 -22.14
C GLU A 35 1.16 -12.21 -22.34
N ARG A 36 1.35 -10.90 -22.08
CA ARG A 36 2.67 -10.25 -22.13
C ARG A 36 3.67 -10.90 -21.19
N SER A 37 3.24 -11.24 -19.97
CA SER A 37 4.07 -11.93 -19.00
C SER A 37 4.46 -13.33 -19.49
N TRP A 38 3.52 -14.11 -20.04
CA TRP A 38 3.83 -15.42 -20.63
C TRP A 38 4.84 -15.32 -21.79
N GLN A 39 4.72 -14.28 -22.62
CA GLN A 39 5.69 -14.03 -23.71
C GLN A 39 7.09 -13.72 -23.17
N ARG A 40 7.20 -12.91 -22.10
CA ARG A 40 8.48 -12.64 -21.43
C ARG A 40 9.08 -13.92 -20.83
N CYS A 41 8.26 -14.72 -20.16
CA CYS A 41 8.71 -16.01 -19.59
C CYS A 41 9.24 -16.96 -20.66
N LEU A 42 8.55 -17.06 -21.81
CA LEU A 42 8.98 -17.88 -22.93
C LEU A 42 10.29 -17.35 -23.51
N ALA A 43 10.41 -16.04 -23.72
CA ALA A 43 11.62 -15.40 -24.27
C ALA A 43 12.83 -15.56 -23.35
N ASN A 44 12.62 -15.54 -22.01
CA ASN A 44 13.66 -15.72 -21.01
C ASN A 44 13.97 -17.20 -20.73
N GLY A 45 13.33 -18.13 -21.46
CA GLY A 45 13.59 -19.58 -21.32
C GLY A 45 13.09 -20.18 -20.00
N VAL A 46 12.12 -19.57 -19.33
CA VAL A 46 11.53 -20.11 -18.10
C VAL A 46 10.81 -21.43 -18.43
N ASN A 47 11.16 -22.49 -17.73
CA ASN A 47 10.52 -23.79 -17.95
C ASN A 47 9.20 -23.90 -17.16
N ALA A 48 8.08 -23.92 -17.88
CA ALA A 48 6.73 -23.98 -17.33
C ALA A 48 6.45 -25.23 -16.46
N ASN A 49 7.24 -26.29 -16.60
CA ASN A 49 7.07 -27.58 -15.89
C ASN A 49 8.17 -27.85 -14.86
N SER A 50 9.12 -26.92 -14.67
CA SER A 50 10.14 -27.08 -13.64
C SER A 50 9.52 -27.07 -12.23
N PRO A 51 10.11 -27.83 -11.28
CA PRO A 51 9.79 -27.62 -9.87
C PRO A 51 10.13 -26.18 -9.47
N SER A 52 9.42 -25.65 -8.49
CA SER A 52 9.72 -24.31 -7.98
C SER A 52 11.16 -24.25 -7.48
N ASN A 53 11.91 -23.24 -7.95
CA ASN A 53 13.16 -22.89 -7.29
C ASN A 53 12.82 -22.31 -5.91
N THR A 54 13.23 -23.01 -4.85
CA THR A 54 12.99 -22.61 -3.46
C THR A 54 14.18 -21.83 -2.88
N GLU A 55 15.07 -21.32 -3.74
CA GLU A 55 16.18 -20.51 -3.26
C GLU A 55 15.67 -19.29 -2.50
N VAL A 56 16.19 -19.17 -1.29
CA VAL A 56 15.98 -18.06 -0.37
C VAL A 56 17.34 -17.41 -0.15
N ILE A 57 17.40 -16.10 -0.21
CA ILE A 57 18.64 -15.37 0.07
C ILE A 57 19.11 -15.66 1.51
N THR A 58 20.38 -15.45 1.78
CA THR A 58 20.95 -15.66 3.12
C THR A 58 20.31 -14.76 4.17
N ALA A 59 20.34 -15.15 5.42
CA ALA A 59 19.84 -14.34 6.54
C ALA A 59 20.54 -12.97 6.61
N GLN A 60 21.82 -12.90 6.24
CA GLN A 60 22.60 -11.66 6.23
C GLN A 60 22.12 -10.72 5.10
N GLU A 61 21.89 -11.25 3.90
CA GLU A 61 21.34 -10.47 2.77
C GLU A 61 19.93 -9.97 3.08
N LEU A 62 19.09 -10.81 3.68
CA LEU A 62 17.75 -10.40 4.11
C LEU A 62 17.81 -9.27 5.15
N ALA A 63 18.71 -9.38 6.13
CA ALA A 63 18.90 -8.34 7.13
C ALA A 63 19.33 -7.01 6.49
N LEU A 64 20.25 -7.05 5.52
CA LEU A 64 20.66 -5.85 4.77
C LEU A 64 19.50 -5.23 3.99
N LYS A 65 18.73 -6.06 3.24
CA LYS A 65 17.55 -5.58 2.50
C LYS A 65 16.49 -4.97 3.41
N ARG A 66 16.26 -5.56 4.59
CA ARG A 66 15.33 -5.02 5.59
C ARG A 66 15.81 -3.69 6.16
N GLU A 67 17.12 -3.53 6.39
CA GLU A 67 17.65 -2.25 6.85
C GLU A 67 17.53 -1.18 5.77
N GLN A 68 17.81 -1.49 4.50
CA GLN A 68 17.61 -0.58 3.37
C GLN A 68 16.15 -0.15 3.22
N ASN A 69 15.21 -1.03 3.55
CA ASN A 69 13.76 -0.81 3.48
C ASN A 69 13.12 -0.53 4.86
N ARG A 70 13.92 -0.10 5.87
CA ARG A 70 13.45 0.08 7.24
C ARG A 70 12.25 1.02 7.36
N GLN A 71 12.26 2.14 6.64
CA GLN A 71 11.16 3.10 6.66
C GLN A 71 9.89 2.48 6.04
N LEU A 72 10.00 1.83 4.90
CA LEU A 72 8.89 1.10 4.27
C LEU A 72 8.31 0.07 5.22
N LEU A 73 9.15 -0.80 5.81
CA LEU A 73 8.71 -1.83 6.75
C LEU A 73 8.00 -1.25 7.98
N SER A 74 8.54 -0.16 8.56
CA SER A 74 7.93 0.46 9.75
C SER A 74 6.54 1.05 9.47
N LEU A 75 6.30 1.53 8.26
CA LEU A 75 5.02 2.14 7.86
C LEU A 75 4.04 1.12 7.27
N ALA A 76 4.55 0.07 6.61
CA ALA A 76 3.73 -0.95 5.99
C ALA A 76 3.26 -2.03 6.96
N THR A 77 4.06 -2.40 7.97
CA THR A 77 3.71 -3.49 8.90
C THR A 77 2.36 -3.29 9.59
N PRO A 78 2.01 -2.12 10.14
CA PRO A 78 0.69 -1.92 10.76
C PRO A 78 -0.47 -2.07 9.76
N GLU A 79 -0.26 -1.69 8.49
CA GLU A 79 -1.28 -1.85 7.44
C GLU A 79 -1.41 -3.32 7.01
N MET A 80 -0.29 -4.06 6.96
CA MET A 80 -0.30 -5.50 6.71
C MET A 80 -1.02 -6.26 7.83
N GLU A 81 -0.81 -5.88 9.09
CA GLU A 81 -1.51 -6.46 10.26
C GLU A 81 -3.02 -6.21 10.14
N THR A 82 -3.43 -4.96 9.89
CA THR A 82 -4.84 -4.61 9.68
C THR A 82 -5.46 -5.39 8.51
N LEU A 83 -4.75 -5.48 7.37
CA LEU A 83 -5.21 -6.26 6.21
C LEU A 83 -5.33 -7.74 6.57
N SER A 84 -4.33 -8.30 7.26
CA SER A 84 -4.34 -9.69 7.71
C SER A 84 -5.51 -10.00 8.63
N GLU A 85 -5.85 -9.09 9.55
CA GLU A 85 -7.02 -9.21 10.43
C GLU A 85 -8.35 -9.18 9.66
N GLN A 86 -8.47 -8.28 8.66
CA GLN A 86 -9.67 -8.18 7.82
C GLN A 86 -9.96 -9.46 7.02
N ILE A 87 -8.90 -10.20 6.68
CA ILE A 87 -8.98 -11.46 5.90
C ILE A 87 -8.66 -12.70 6.75
N ALA A 88 -8.62 -12.59 8.08
CA ALA A 88 -8.16 -13.64 9.00
C ALA A 88 -8.94 -14.96 8.92
N HIS A 89 -10.21 -14.93 8.48
CA HIS A 89 -11.03 -16.14 8.34
C HIS A 89 -10.75 -16.92 7.03
N THR A 90 -9.82 -16.46 6.24
CA THR A 90 -9.40 -17.05 4.99
C THR A 90 -7.94 -17.52 5.10
N ARG A 91 -7.55 -18.51 4.28
CA ARG A 91 -6.16 -19.04 4.30
C ARG A 91 -5.18 -18.13 3.55
N ASN A 92 -5.31 -16.83 3.79
CA ASN A 92 -4.51 -15.82 3.08
C ASN A 92 -3.18 -15.55 3.79
N ILE A 93 -2.20 -15.17 3.00
CA ILE A 93 -0.91 -14.65 3.43
C ILE A 93 -0.74 -13.27 2.82
N VAL A 94 -0.46 -12.27 3.66
CA VAL A 94 -0.13 -10.90 3.26
C VAL A 94 1.39 -10.81 3.12
N ILE A 95 1.87 -10.36 1.97
CA ILE A 95 3.29 -10.35 1.62
C ILE A 95 3.69 -8.94 1.21
N LEU A 96 4.84 -8.48 1.71
CA LEU A 96 5.50 -7.26 1.26
C LEU A 96 6.86 -7.63 0.66
N THR A 97 7.11 -7.17 -0.57
CA THR A 97 8.42 -7.35 -1.24
C THR A 97 9.16 -6.03 -1.37
N ASP A 98 10.44 -6.09 -1.75
CA ASP A 98 11.16 -4.93 -2.29
C ASP A 98 10.85 -4.74 -3.80
N ASP A 99 11.53 -3.80 -4.43
CA ASP A 99 11.44 -3.49 -5.87
C ASP A 99 12.06 -4.56 -6.78
N GLN A 100 12.70 -5.58 -6.20
CA GLN A 100 13.25 -6.76 -6.90
C GLN A 100 12.40 -8.01 -6.70
N GLY A 101 11.28 -7.92 -5.98
CA GLY A 101 10.40 -9.05 -5.70
C GLY A 101 10.90 -9.99 -4.60
N VAL A 102 11.86 -9.57 -3.80
CA VAL A 102 12.31 -10.32 -2.61
C VAL A 102 11.37 -10.03 -1.46
N ILE A 103 10.80 -11.08 -0.86
CA ILE A 103 9.90 -10.95 0.28
C ILE A 103 10.66 -10.39 1.48
N LEU A 104 10.25 -9.22 1.94
CA LEU A 104 10.78 -8.57 3.15
C LEU A 104 10.02 -9.00 4.41
N ASN A 105 8.70 -9.13 4.31
CA ASN A 105 7.82 -9.51 5.40
C ASN A 105 6.62 -10.31 4.88
N SER A 106 6.10 -11.23 5.70
CA SER A 106 4.89 -11.99 5.40
C SER A 106 4.12 -12.30 6.69
N LEU A 107 2.78 -12.15 6.64
CA LEU A 107 1.86 -12.33 7.76
C LEU A 107 0.72 -13.26 7.36
N GLY A 108 0.21 -14.08 8.27
CA GLY A 108 -1.00 -14.87 8.08
C GLY A 108 -0.80 -16.38 8.14
N GLY A 109 -1.57 -17.13 7.36
CA GLY A 109 -1.83 -18.57 7.50
C GLY A 109 -0.71 -19.53 7.09
N HIS A 110 0.56 -19.24 7.33
CA HIS A 110 1.70 -20.08 6.96
C HIS A 110 1.58 -21.55 7.42
N HIS A 111 0.95 -21.79 8.57
CA HIS A 111 0.73 -23.12 9.11
C HIS A 111 -0.25 -23.99 8.30
N LEU A 112 -1.00 -23.36 7.40
CA LEU A 112 -1.99 -24.02 6.54
C LEU A 112 -1.40 -24.43 5.17
N LEU A 113 -0.17 -24.00 4.88
CA LEU A 113 0.51 -24.27 3.63
C LEU A 113 1.31 -25.59 3.72
N ARG A 114 1.53 -26.22 2.55
CA ARG A 114 2.54 -27.27 2.41
C ARG A 114 3.93 -26.64 2.62
N GLU A 115 4.89 -27.45 3.06
CA GLU A 115 6.22 -26.95 3.44
C GLU A 115 6.90 -26.16 2.31
N GLU A 116 6.82 -26.65 1.08
CA GLU A 116 7.40 -26.00 -0.10
C GLU A 116 6.77 -24.64 -0.37
N GLN A 117 5.44 -24.52 -0.25
CA GLN A 117 4.72 -23.25 -0.37
C GLN A 117 5.09 -22.31 0.77
N ARG A 118 5.24 -22.83 1.98
CA ARG A 118 5.66 -22.06 3.15
C ARG A 118 7.03 -21.44 2.95
N ILE A 119 8.01 -22.21 2.41
CA ILE A 119 9.34 -21.70 2.09
C ILE A 119 9.25 -20.64 0.99
N ALA A 120 8.52 -20.92 -0.09
CA ALA A 120 8.38 -20.01 -1.21
C ALA A 120 7.72 -18.67 -0.85
N LEU A 121 6.84 -18.63 0.17
CA LEU A 121 6.15 -17.43 0.63
C LEU A 121 6.76 -16.86 1.93
N SER A 122 7.96 -17.30 2.30
CA SER A 122 8.70 -16.81 3.48
C SER A 122 9.62 -15.64 3.12
N PRO A 123 9.96 -14.77 4.10
CA PRO A 123 10.95 -13.71 3.88
C PRO A 123 12.27 -14.25 3.33
N GLY A 124 12.79 -13.53 2.35
CA GLY A 124 14.01 -13.89 1.62
C GLY A 124 13.78 -14.66 0.30
N ALA A 125 12.58 -15.19 0.05
CA ALA A 125 12.26 -15.81 -1.24
C ALA A 125 12.04 -14.71 -2.29
N SER A 126 12.52 -14.96 -3.53
CA SER A 126 12.33 -14.06 -4.68
C SER A 126 11.17 -14.54 -5.56
N TRP A 127 10.33 -13.58 -5.99
CA TRP A 127 9.21 -13.80 -6.89
C TRP A 127 9.36 -13.03 -8.22
N HIS A 128 10.58 -12.74 -8.63
CA HIS A 128 10.84 -12.14 -9.94
C HIS A 128 10.40 -13.05 -11.08
N GLU A 129 9.83 -12.49 -12.17
CA GLU A 129 9.32 -13.27 -13.32
C GLU A 129 10.37 -14.18 -13.95
N ASP A 130 11.64 -13.76 -14.00
CA ASP A 130 12.73 -14.52 -14.65
C ASP A 130 12.98 -15.88 -13.99
N HIS A 131 12.60 -16.02 -12.71
CA HIS A 131 12.84 -17.23 -11.93
C HIS A 131 11.57 -18.01 -11.60
N ARG A 132 10.46 -17.28 -11.40
CA ARG A 132 9.18 -17.87 -10.97
C ARG A 132 8.12 -17.90 -12.06
N GLY A 133 8.44 -17.37 -13.25
CA GLY A 133 7.46 -17.17 -14.31
C GLY A 133 6.38 -16.16 -13.90
N THR A 134 5.32 -16.10 -14.71
CA THR A 134 4.16 -15.24 -14.42
C THR A 134 3.60 -15.54 -13.04
N ASN A 135 3.58 -14.53 -12.20
CA ASN A 135 3.01 -14.51 -10.87
C ASN A 135 2.60 -13.07 -10.53
N ALA A 136 1.73 -12.86 -9.54
CA ALA A 136 1.19 -11.53 -9.29
C ALA A 136 2.30 -10.52 -8.89
N ILE A 137 3.24 -10.90 -8.02
CA ILE A 137 4.33 -10.02 -7.56
C ILE A 137 5.22 -9.62 -8.74
N GLY A 138 5.83 -10.62 -9.43
CA GLY A 138 6.78 -10.37 -10.50
C GLY A 138 6.16 -9.63 -11.67
N THR A 139 4.91 -9.95 -12.04
CA THR A 139 4.22 -9.27 -13.13
C THR A 139 3.87 -7.83 -12.77
N VAL A 140 3.46 -7.55 -11.51
CA VAL A 140 3.24 -6.18 -11.02
C VAL A 140 4.50 -5.33 -11.05
N LEU A 141 5.66 -5.89 -10.76
CA LEU A 141 6.94 -5.17 -10.85
C LEU A 141 7.21 -4.66 -12.28
N VAL A 142 6.85 -5.45 -13.30
CA VAL A 142 7.07 -5.09 -14.71
C VAL A 142 5.95 -4.19 -15.24
N GLU A 143 4.68 -4.59 -15.01
CA GLU A 143 3.51 -3.87 -15.55
C GLU A 143 3.16 -2.59 -14.75
N GLN A 144 3.69 -2.44 -13.56
CA GLN A 144 3.43 -1.33 -12.62
C GLN A 144 1.93 -1.06 -12.40
N SER A 145 1.14 -2.10 -12.45
CA SER A 145 -0.31 -2.06 -12.30
C SER A 145 -0.82 -3.19 -11.43
N ALA A 146 -1.87 -2.90 -10.66
CA ALA A 146 -2.48 -3.89 -9.78
C ALA A 146 -3.15 -5.01 -10.57
N MET A 147 -2.91 -6.25 -10.16
CA MET A 147 -3.47 -7.42 -10.84
C MET A 147 -3.73 -8.60 -9.91
N THR A 148 -4.53 -9.53 -10.42
CA THR A 148 -4.69 -10.87 -9.84
C THR A 148 -4.14 -11.89 -10.83
N VAL A 149 -3.44 -12.91 -10.34
CA VAL A 149 -2.97 -14.08 -11.09
C VAL A 149 -3.52 -15.31 -10.40
N GLN A 150 -4.33 -16.11 -11.12
CA GLN A 150 -5.08 -17.20 -10.53
C GLN A 150 -4.84 -18.54 -11.25
N GLY A 151 -4.53 -19.58 -10.51
CA GLY A 151 -4.45 -20.94 -11.03
C GLY A 151 -3.54 -21.05 -12.26
N ALA A 152 -4.09 -21.50 -13.37
CA ALA A 152 -3.36 -21.71 -14.62
C ALA A 152 -2.89 -20.42 -15.34
N GLU A 153 -3.20 -19.24 -14.83
CA GLU A 153 -2.60 -17.98 -15.28
C GLU A 153 -1.12 -17.90 -14.87
N HIS A 154 -0.73 -18.58 -13.77
CA HIS A 154 0.68 -18.74 -13.43
C HIS A 154 1.40 -19.52 -14.54
N TYR A 155 2.54 -19.02 -14.99
CA TYR A 155 3.31 -19.67 -16.04
C TYR A 155 3.80 -21.06 -15.64
N MET A 156 4.33 -21.20 -14.42
CA MET A 156 4.80 -22.48 -13.90
C MET A 156 3.64 -23.28 -13.32
N ALA A 157 3.48 -24.54 -13.76
CA ALA A 157 2.43 -25.45 -13.28
C ALA A 157 2.46 -25.67 -11.77
N TYR A 158 3.63 -25.58 -11.17
CA TYR A 158 3.83 -25.70 -9.73
C TYR A 158 3.02 -24.67 -8.91
N HIS A 159 2.75 -23.50 -9.47
CA HIS A 159 2.01 -22.41 -8.80
C HIS A 159 0.51 -22.42 -9.09
N HIS A 160 -0.02 -23.39 -9.84
CA HIS A 160 -1.45 -23.43 -10.19
C HIS A 160 -2.40 -23.60 -8.99
N SER A 161 -1.89 -24.00 -7.84
CA SER A 161 -2.67 -24.05 -6.61
C SER A 161 -2.83 -22.71 -5.93
N LEU A 162 -2.17 -21.64 -6.44
CA LEU A 162 -2.20 -20.32 -5.85
C LEU A 162 -3.17 -19.40 -6.59
N SER A 163 -3.73 -18.45 -5.83
CA SER A 163 -4.40 -17.25 -6.31
C SER A 163 -3.81 -16.07 -5.57
N CYS A 164 -3.23 -15.13 -6.31
CA CYS A 164 -2.46 -14.02 -5.79
C CYS A 164 -3.03 -12.71 -6.29
N SER A 165 -3.16 -11.72 -5.41
CA SER A 165 -3.59 -10.35 -5.74
C SER A 165 -2.52 -9.37 -5.29
N ALA A 166 -1.83 -8.74 -6.24
CA ALA A 166 -0.72 -7.87 -5.97
C ALA A 166 -0.95 -6.43 -6.46
N VAL A 167 -0.36 -5.49 -5.75
CA VAL A 167 -0.45 -4.05 -6.02
C VAL A 167 0.92 -3.41 -5.86
N PRO A 168 1.37 -2.57 -6.81
CA PRO A 168 2.61 -1.83 -6.66
C PRO A 168 2.47 -0.77 -5.57
N ILE A 169 3.55 -0.53 -4.83
CA ILE A 169 3.70 0.59 -3.91
C ILE A 169 4.71 1.56 -4.51
N PHE A 170 4.30 2.81 -4.67
CA PHE A 170 5.16 3.86 -5.20
C PHE A 170 5.71 4.74 -4.07
N GLY A 171 6.96 5.11 -4.21
CA GLY A 171 7.62 6.07 -3.34
C GLY A 171 7.20 7.51 -3.63
N ALA A 172 7.69 8.42 -2.82
CA ALA A 172 7.36 9.85 -2.90
C ALA A 172 7.73 10.51 -4.25
N LYS A 173 8.66 9.93 -5.01
CA LYS A 173 9.07 10.38 -6.35
C LYS A 173 8.38 9.61 -7.48
N ASN A 174 7.29 8.91 -7.18
CA ASN A 174 6.55 8.05 -8.10
C ASN A 174 7.38 6.90 -8.71
N GLN A 175 8.47 6.48 -8.05
CA GLN A 175 9.21 5.27 -8.40
C GLN A 175 8.57 4.06 -7.71
N LEU A 176 8.54 2.92 -8.38
CA LEU A 176 8.16 1.64 -7.77
C LEU A 176 9.21 1.28 -6.69
N ILE A 177 8.76 0.99 -5.47
CA ILE A 177 9.64 0.65 -4.34
C ILE A 177 9.32 -0.69 -3.70
N ALA A 178 8.12 -1.21 -3.93
CA ALA A 178 7.65 -2.43 -3.30
C ALA A 178 6.43 -3.00 -4.01
N THR A 179 6.05 -4.22 -3.65
CA THR A 179 4.75 -4.80 -4.00
C THR A 179 4.10 -5.34 -2.74
N LEU A 180 2.81 -5.04 -2.56
CA LEU A 180 1.95 -5.66 -1.55
C LEU A 180 1.11 -6.74 -2.22
N ASP A 181 1.15 -7.96 -1.71
CA ASP A 181 0.43 -9.10 -2.25
C ASP A 181 -0.39 -9.82 -1.18
N VAL A 182 -1.49 -10.39 -1.60
CA VAL A 182 -2.25 -11.38 -0.83
C VAL A 182 -2.37 -12.66 -1.64
N SER A 183 -1.77 -13.70 -1.13
CA SER A 183 -1.75 -15.04 -1.74
C SER A 183 -2.59 -16.04 -0.95
N ASN A 184 -3.34 -16.89 -1.63
CA ASN A 184 -4.08 -17.99 -1.03
C ASN A 184 -4.19 -19.21 -1.97
N ASP A 185 -4.96 -20.22 -1.55
CA ASP A 185 -5.33 -21.36 -2.39
C ASP A 185 -6.27 -20.92 -3.53
N SER A 186 -6.00 -21.35 -4.77
CA SER A 186 -6.73 -20.98 -5.99
C SER A 186 -8.22 -21.32 -5.98
N ASN A 187 -8.67 -22.16 -5.06
CA ASN A 187 -10.08 -22.55 -4.92
C ASN A 187 -10.92 -21.49 -4.17
N THR A 188 -10.30 -20.45 -3.64
CA THR A 188 -10.99 -19.39 -2.89
C THR A 188 -11.24 -18.18 -3.79
N SER A 189 -12.49 -17.68 -3.83
CA SER A 189 -12.82 -16.48 -4.60
C SER A 189 -12.11 -15.25 -4.04
N GLN A 190 -11.45 -14.48 -4.92
CA GLN A 190 -10.66 -13.29 -4.58
C GLN A 190 -11.31 -11.97 -5.01
N GLN A 191 -12.61 -11.97 -5.34
CA GLN A 191 -13.28 -10.81 -5.96
C GLN A 191 -13.07 -9.49 -5.21
N HIS A 192 -12.96 -9.52 -3.88
CA HIS A 192 -12.78 -8.32 -3.05
C HIS A 192 -11.34 -8.13 -2.55
N THR A 193 -10.50 -9.15 -2.63
CA THR A 193 -9.13 -9.13 -2.10
C THR A 193 -8.29 -8.06 -2.77
N LEU A 194 -8.32 -7.97 -4.10
CA LEU A 194 -7.57 -6.95 -4.83
C LEU A 194 -7.96 -5.52 -4.43
N ALA A 195 -9.24 -5.28 -4.12
CA ALA A 195 -9.70 -3.97 -3.65
C ALA A 195 -9.12 -3.63 -2.27
N LEU A 196 -9.11 -4.59 -1.34
CA LEU A 196 -8.51 -4.42 -0.01
C LEU A 196 -7.00 -4.17 -0.10
N VAL A 197 -6.28 -4.95 -0.93
CA VAL A 197 -4.84 -4.77 -1.15
C VAL A 197 -4.54 -3.38 -1.74
N LYS A 198 -5.37 -2.90 -2.70
CA LYS A 198 -5.24 -1.53 -3.24
C LYS A 198 -5.41 -0.46 -2.16
N MET A 199 -6.39 -0.62 -1.28
CA MET A 199 -6.62 0.33 -0.18
C MET A 199 -5.43 0.35 0.77
N SER A 200 -4.93 -0.83 1.19
CA SER A 200 -3.77 -0.93 2.07
C SER A 200 -2.49 -0.36 1.43
N ALA A 201 -2.25 -0.66 0.15
CA ALA A 201 -1.11 -0.09 -0.57
C ALA A 201 -1.18 1.45 -0.63
N GLN A 202 -2.36 2.01 -0.88
CA GLN A 202 -2.55 3.47 -0.89
C GLN A 202 -2.35 4.10 0.50
N MET A 203 -2.75 3.41 1.58
CA MET A 203 -2.43 3.88 2.94
C MET A 203 -0.93 3.90 3.20
N ILE A 204 -0.21 2.86 2.77
CA ILE A 204 1.25 2.81 2.89
C ILE A 204 1.88 3.96 2.08
N GLU A 205 1.45 4.19 0.84
CA GLU A 205 1.94 5.29 -0.01
C GLU A 205 1.71 6.65 0.64
N ASN A 206 0.52 6.90 1.17
CA ASN A 206 0.21 8.17 1.86
C ASN A 206 1.10 8.38 3.09
N ARG A 207 1.33 7.34 3.90
CA ARG A 207 2.24 7.42 5.06
C ARG A 207 3.69 7.66 4.65
N LEU A 208 4.16 6.98 3.60
CA LEU A 208 5.50 7.18 3.03
C LEU A 208 5.66 8.61 2.51
N PHE A 209 4.65 9.12 1.82
CA PHE A 209 4.64 10.48 1.31
C PHE A 209 4.79 11.50 2.45
N LEU A 210 3.96 11.40 3.49
CA LEU A 210 4.01 12.29 4.65
C LEU A 210 5.35 12.19 5.41
N ALA A 211 5.92 10.98 5.53
CA ALA A 211 7.18 10.76 6.22
C ALA A 211 8.42 11.21 5.43
N SER A 212 8.32 11.27 4.10
CA SER A 212 9.45 11.58 3.20
C SER A 212 9.64 13.08 2.97
N HIS A 213 8.67 13.91 3.28
CA HIS A 213 8.71 15.32 3.02
C HIS A 213 8.59 16.11 4.32
N LYS A 214 9.48 17.12 4.46
CA LYS A 214 9.36 18.16 5.47
C LYS A 214 8.91 19.43 4.76
N SER A 215 7.81 19.98 5.16
CA SER A 215 7.22 21.17 4.56
C SER A 215 6.63 22.03 5.64
N ASP A 216 6.57 23.34 5.38
CA ASP A 216 6.04 24.30 6.35
C ASP A 216 4.51 24.29 6.37
N ILE A 217 3.90 23.99 5.22
CA ILE A 217 2.45 24.01 5.03
C ILE A 217 2.03 22.72 4.33
N VAL A 218 1.13 21.98 4.97
CA VAL A 218 0.49 20.79 4.41
C VAL A 218 -0.98 21.05 4.19
N LEU A 219 -1.45 20.92 2.96
CA LEU A 219 -2.86 20.96 2.60
C LEU A 219 -3.41 19.57 2.44
N HIS A 220 -4.45 19.24 3.19
CA HIS A 220 -5.31 18.08 2.99
C HIS A 220 -6.58 18.56 2.29
N PHE A 221 -6.95 17.96 1.17
CA PHE A 221 -8.08 18.46 0.39
C PHE A 221 -8.83 17.36 -0.36
N HIS A 222 -10.10 17.66 -0.66
CA HIS A 222 -10.94 16.85 -1.53
C HIS A 222 -12.11 17.70 -2.07
N ALA A 223 -12.73 17.28 -3.19
CA ALA A 223 -13.95 17.90 -3.73
C ALA A 223 -15.15 17.79 -2.77
N ARG A 224 -15.11 16.86 -1.81
CA ARG A 224 -16.10 16.66 -0.75
C ARG A 224 -15.40 16.65 0.60
N PRO A 225 -15.86 17.45 1.59
CA PRO A 225 -15.17 17.63 2.88
C PRO A 225 -15.09 16.34 3.71
N GLU A 226 -16.05 15.43 3.58
CA GLU A 226 -16.12 14.15 4.27
C GLU A 226 -15.00 13.17 3.89
N PHE A 227 -14.29 13.40 2.77
CA PHE A 227 -13.17 12.58 2.33
C PHE A 227 -11.81 13.10 2.79
N ILE A 228 -11.75 14.27 3.46
CA ILE A 228 -10.53 14.76 4.09
C ILE A 228 -10.21 13.87 5.31
N GLY A 229 -8.98 13.41 5.43
CA GLY A 229 -8.56 12.43 6.43
C GLY A 229 -8.85 10.97 6.03
N THR A 230 -9.28 10.73 4.79
CA THR A 230 -9.48 9.38 4.26
C THR A 230 -8.45 9.04 3.19
N LEU A 231 -8.48 7.80 2.67
CA LEU A 231 -7.63 7.34 1.57
C LEU A 231 -7.73 8.19 0.28
N TRP A 232 -8.85 8.87 0.11
CA TRP A 232 -9.19 9.60 -1.11
C TRP A 232 -8.70 11.05 -1.08
N GLU A 233 -8.19 11.52 0.07
CA GLU A 233 -7.71 12.89 0.17
C GLU A 233 -6.53 13.18 -0.75
N GLY A 234 -6.53 14.35 -1.35
CA GLY A 234 -5.33 14.97 -1.91
C GLY A 234 -4.49 15.56 -0.78
N VAL A 235 -3.18 15.36 -0.83
CA VAL A 235 -2.23 16.04 0.05
C VAL A 235 -1.24 16.80 -0.82
N ALA A 236 -1.10 18.10 -0.56
CA ALA A 236 -0.09 18.94 -1.19
C ALA A 236 0.71 19.69 -0.13
N MET A 237 2.01 19.80 -0.36
CA MET A 237 2.96 20.44 0.55
C MET A 237 3.56 21.66 -0.10
N PHE A 238 3.60 22.75 0.64
CA PHE A 238 4.11 24.04 0.18
C PHE A 238 5.17 24.58 1.14
N THR A 239 6.09 25.35 0.58
CA THR A 239 6.97 26.22 1.38
C THR A 239 6.18 27.41 1.94
N GLU A 240 6.74 28.14 2.92
CA GLU A 240 6.18 29.42 3.38
C GLU A 240 5.99 30.44 2.24
N ALA A 241 6.85 30.39 1.22
CA ALA A 241 6.78 31.24 0.03
C ALA A 241 5.67 30.82 -0.96
N GLY A 242 4.98 29.70 -0.71
CA GLY A 242 3.89 29.19 -1.55
C GLY A 242 4.35 28.27 -2.69
N GLN A 243 5.60 27.87 -2.76
CA GLN A 243 6.08 26.94 -3.78
C GLN A 243 5.63 25.51 -3.46
N LEU A 244 5.09 24.80 -4.43
CA LEU A 244 4.71 23.39 -4.30
C LEU A 244 5.97 22.55 -4.14
N VAL A 245 6.09 21.85 -3.01
CA VAL A 245 7.20 20.93 -2.71
C VAL A 245 6.88 19.55 -3.23
N ALA A 246 5.69 19.05 -2.93
CA ALA A 246 5.24 17.71 -3.31
C ALA A 246 3.72 17.59 -3.22
N THR A 247 3.18 16.60 -3.90
CA THR A 247 1.77 16.20 -3.76
C THR A 247 1.64 14.68 -3.90
N ASN A 248 0.70 14.09 -3.14
CA ASN A 248 0.40 12.66 -3.28
C ASN A 248 -0.35 12.39 -4.59
N ARG A 249 -0.48 11.12 -4.96
CA ARG A 249 -1.11 10.71 -6.24
C ARG A 249 -2.56 11.19 -6.37
N SER A 250 -3.35 11.13 -5.29
CA SER A 250 -4.71 11.66 -5.27
C SER A 250 -4.73 13.17 -5.49
N GLY A 251 -3.79 13.89 -4.88
CA GLY A 251 -3.63 15.33 -5.06
C GLY A 251 -3.22 15.71 -6.48
N GLN A 252 -2.28 14.99 -7.09
CA GLN A 252 -1.91 15.21 -8.51
C GLN A 252 -3.13 15.12 -9.41
N PHE A 253 -3.94 14.08 -9.24
CA PHE A 253 -5.17 13.88 -10.02
C PHE A 253 -6.18 15.00 -9.80
N GLN A 254 -6.49 15.33 -8.53
CA GLN A 254 -7.50 16.33 -8.17
C GLN A 254 -7.11 17.74 -8.59
N LEU A 255 -5.82 18.06 -8.55
CA LEU A 255 -5.28 19.38 -8.98
C LEU A 255 -4.96 19.42 -10.48
N SER A 256 -5.16 18.31 -11.22
CA SER A 256 -4.82 18.17 -12.64
C SER A 256 -3.35 18.51 -12.95
N LEU A 257 -2.43 18.14 -12.05
CA LEU A 257 -1.01 18.40 -12.21
C LEU A 257 -0.38 17.30 -13.07
N ASN A 258 0.20 17.69 -14.20
CA ASN A 258 0.94 16.77 -15.06
C ASN A 258 2.37 16.61 -14.57
N SER A 259 2.86 15.39 -14.49
CA SER A 259 4.21 15.04 -14.03
C SER A 259 5.35 15.62 -14.90
N GLN A 260 5.03 16.17 -16.07
CA GLN A 260 6.02 16.69 -17.04
C GLN A 260 6.36 18.17 -16.87
N ASN A 261 5.62 18.93 -16.05
CA ASN A 261 5.94 20.33 -15.79
C ASN A 261 6.91 20.44 -14.62
N SER A 262 8.21 20.34 -14.91
CA SER A 262 9.31 20.59 -13.97
C SER A 262 9.50 22.07 -13.58
N GLN A 263 8.55 22.96 -13.92
CA GLN A 263 8.58 24.35 -13.50
C GLN A 263 8.06 24.44 -12.06
N SER A 264 8.64 25.30 -11.24
CA SER A 264 8.16 25.59 -9.90
C SER A 264 6.70 26.04 -9.97
N ILE A 265 5.81 25.25 -9.39
CA ILE A 265 4.38 25.57 -9.35
C ILE A 265 4.14 26.29 -8.01
N ASP A 266 3.61 27.50 -8.09
CA ASP A 266 3.23 28.26 -6.89
C ASP A 266 1.77 28.00 -6.53
N PHE A 267 1.43 28.19 -5.26
CA PHE A 267 0.08 28.05 -4.73
C PHE A 267 -0.94 28.88 -5.53
N ASP A 268 -0.58 30.13 -5.82
CA ASP A 268 -1.44 31.09 -6.54
C ASP A 268 -1.66 30.68 -8.03
N ASN A 269 -0.84 29.77 -8.56
CA ASN A 269 -1.05 29.17 -9.89
C ASN A 269 -2.08 28.06 -9.89
N ILE A 270 -2.39 27.50 -8.71
CA ILE A 270 -3.34 26.40 -8.54
C ILE A 270 -4.69 26.92 -8.05
N PHE A 271 -4.67 27.87 -7.12
CA PHE A 271 -5.86 28.36 -6.40
C PHE A 271 -6.16 29.83 -6.74
N ASP A 272 -7.45 30.18 -6.76
CA ASP A 272 -7.93 31.55 -6.99
C ASP A 272 -7.76 32.48 -5.78
N THR A 273 -7.42 31.92 -4.63
CA THR A 273 -7.26 32.63 -3.35
C THR A 273 -5.79 32.64 -2.97
N PRO A 274 -5.17 33.81 -2.68
CA PRO A 274 -3.78 33.87 -2.27
C PRO A 274 -3.51 33.07 -0.98
N LEU A 275 -2.33 32.39 -0.92
CA LEU A 275 -1.93 31.58 0.24
C LEU A 275 -2.02 32.35 1.56
N VAL A 276 -1.55 33.62 1.58
CA VAL A 276 -1.60 34.47 2.77
C VAL A 276 -3.03 34.70 3.28
N SER A 277 -3.99 34.77 2.37
CA SER A 277 -5.41 34.94 2.73
C SER A 277 -5.98 33.68 3.34
N LEU A 278 -5.64 32.52 2.80
CA LEU A 278 -6.00 31.22 3.36
C LEU A 278 -5.43 31.05 4.77
N LEU A 279 -4.13 31.30 4.95
CA LEU A 279 -3.46 31.15 6.25
C LEU A 279 -4.06 32.08 7.31
N LYS A 280 -4.43 33.32 6.94
CA LYS A 280 -5.12 34.24 7.86
C LYS A 280 -6.47 33.69 8.34
N GLN A 281 -7.24 33.04 7.48
CA GLN A 281 -8.52 32.44 7.86
C GLN A 281 -8.34 31.27 8.82
N MET A 282 -7.17 30.60 8.78
CA MET A 282 -6.87 29.41 9.59
C MET A 282 -6.27 29.74 10.96
N ILE A 283 -5.88 31.01 11.24
CA ILE A 283 -5.31 31.41 12.53
C ILE A 283 -6.35 31.19 13.63
N GLY A 284 -6.03 30.31 14.59
CA GLY A 284 -6.88 30.00 15.74
C GLY A 284 -7.91 28.88 15.52
N ALA A 285 -7.89 28.19 14.38
CA ALA A 285 -8.87 27.16 14.04
C ALA A 285 -8.19 25.84 13.64
N ASP A 286 -7.69 25.09 14.60
CA ASP A 286 -6.92 23.84 14.40
C ASP A 286 -7.64 22.71 13.58
N LYS A 287 -8.92 22.88 13.24
CA LYS A 287 -9.69 21.84 12.53
C LYS A 287 -10.65 22.41 11.47
N LEU A 288 -10.45 23.64 11.04
CA LEU A 288 -11.36 24.26 10.09
C LEU A 288 -11.14 23.68 8.68
N ILE A 289 -12.21 23.19 8.07
CA ILE A 289 -12.25 22.85 6.65
C ILE A 289 -12.90 24.03 5.92
N VAL A 290 -12.17 24.63 4.99
CA VAL A 290 -12.65 25.80 4.24
C VAL A 290 -12.79 25.47 2.75
N PRO A 291 -13.79 26.04 2.06
CA PRO A 291 -13.88 25.90 0.60
C PRO A 291 -12.83 26.78 -0.08
N LEU A 292 -12.16 26.22 -1.09
CA LEU A 292 -11.32 26.93 -2.04
C LEU A 292 -11.79 26.66 -3.48
N ARG A 293 -11.43 27.55 -4.39
CA ARG A 293 -11.57 27.30 -5.83
C ARG A 293 -10.20 27.13 -6.46
N LEU A 294 -10.13 26.19 -7.38
CA LEU A 294 -9.01 26.07 -8.29
C LEU A 294 -9.14 27.11 -9.41
N ASN A 295 -8.03 27.50 -10.03
CA ASN A 295 -8.03 28.44 -11.15
C ASN A 295 -8.83 27.95 -12.37
N ASN A 296 -9.09 26.63 -12.47
CA ASN A 296 -9.99 26.05 -13.47
C ASN A 296 -11.48 26.13 -13.10
N GLY A 297 -11.82 26.78 -11.97
CA GLY A 297 -13.19 26.98 -11.48
C GLY A 297 -13.74 25.84 -10.61
N ALA A 298 -13.06 24.71 -10.49
CA ALA A 298 -13.50 23.60 -9.64
C ALA A 298 -13.44 23.99 -8.15
N ARG A 299 -14.42 23.55 -7.37
CA ARG A 299 -14.47 23.79 -5.93
C ARG A 299 -13.93 22.58 -5.18
N ILE A 300 -13.04 22.82 -4.23
CA ILE A 300 -12.54 21.84 -3.28
C ILE A 300 -12.67 22.36 -1.86
N TYR A 301 -12.53 21.45 -0.91
CA TYR A 301 -12.45 21.76 0.51
C TYR A 301 -11.04 21.45 1.00
N VAL A 302 -10.49 22.32 1.85
CA VAL A 302 -9.11 22.16 2.33
C VAL A 302 -9.07 22.26 3.85
N LYS A 303 -8.18 21.47 4.45
CA LYS A 303 -7.70 21.57 5.82
C LYS A 303 -6.20 21.86 5.75
N VAL A 304 -5.74 22.84 6.50
CA VAL A 304 -4.33 23.23 6.53
C VAL A 304 -3.69 22.73 7.82
N GLU A 305 -2.54 22.09 7.71
CA GLU A 305 -1.65 21.84 8.83
C GLU A 305 -0.38 22.67 8.63
N THR A 306 -0.09 23.56 9.58
CA THR A 306 1.16 24.30 9.62
C THR A 306 2.11 23.60 10.60
N LEU A 307 3.29 23.21 10.13
CA LEU A 307 4.33 22.62 10.97
C LEU A 307 5.13 23.68 11.73
N HIS A 308 4.56 24.88 11.92
CA HIS A 308 5.18 25.86 12.80
C HIS A 308 5.38 25.24 14.18
N LYS A 309 6.64 25.24 14.64
CA LYS A 309 7.02 24.95 16.02
C LYS A 309 5.93 25.50 16.93
N LYS A 310 5.24 24.62 17.67
CA LYS A 310 4.55 25.04 18.88
C LYS A 310 5.48 26.01 19.58
N PRO A 311 5.04 27.25 19.92
CA PRO A 311 5.88 28.11 20.73
C PRO A 311 6.32 27.22 21.89
N GLN A 312 7.64 27.11 22.09
CA GLN A 312 8.18 26.48 23.28
C GLN A 312 7.38 27.11 24.44
N GLN A 313 6.44 26.33 24.97
CA GLN A 313 5.89 26.67 26.27
C GLN A 313 7.13 26.83 27.13
N SER A 314 7.42 28.09 27.44
CA SER A 314 8.43 28.48 28.40
C SER A 314 8.33 27.45 29.50
N ALA A 315 9.42 26.78 29.77
CA ALA A 315 9.51 25.79 30.82
C ALA A 315 8.84 26.40 32.04
N VAL A 316 7.61 26.00 32.32
CA VAL A 316 6.96 26.25 33.59
C VAL A 316 7.88 25.52 34.55
N ALA A 317 8.61 26.31 35.35
CA ALA A 317 9.47 25.79 36.40
C ALA A 317 8.73 24.64 37.09
N PRO A 318 9.43 23.52 37.37
CA PRO A 318 8.80 22.39 38.00
C PRO A 318 8.06 22.90 39.24
N ARG A 319 6.74 22.94 39.22
CA ARG A 319 5.96 23.09 40.44
C ARG A 319 6.43 21.95 41.34
N GLU A 320 7.09 22.29 42.43
CA GLU A 320 7.31 21.34 43.51
C GLU A 320 5.98 20.63 43.78
N ILE A 321 5.93 19.37 43.36
CA ILE A 321 4.87 18.47 43.78
C ILE A 321 5.13 18.30 45.28
N LYS A 322 4.46 19.09 46.15
CA LYS A 322 4.33 18.76 47.52
C LYS A 322 3.84 17.31 47.54
N ARG A 323 4.70 16.38 48.00
CA ARG A 323 4.32 15.00 48.25
C ARG A 323 3.05 15.06 49.08
N ALA A 324 1.93 14.70 48.47
CA ALA A 324 0.72 14.44 49.21
C ALA A 324 1.10 13.37 50.24
N SER A 325 0.96 13.72 51.49
CA SER A 325 1.01 12.79 52.60
C SER A 325 0.14 11.58 52.25
N ALA A 326 0.65 10.40 52.55
CA ALA A 326 0.05 9.11 52.26
C ALA A 326 -1.47 9.19 52.14
N ALA A 327 -1.98 8.99 50.93
CA ALA A 327 -3.40 8.98 50.66
C ALA A 327 -3.98 7.87 51.55
N ASN A 328 -4.91 8.24 52.37
CA ASN A 328 -5.58 7.32 53.27
C ASN A 328 -6.41 6.36 52.39
N LEU A 329 -5.84 5.15 52.14
CA LEU A 329 -6.46 4.11 51.30
C LEU A 329 -7.85 3.68 51.84
N ASP A 330 -8.12 4.00 53.10
CA ASP A 330 -9.42 3.73 53.73
C ASP A 330 -10.58 4.53 53.08
N LEU A 331 -10.30 5.66 52.41
CA LEU A 331 -11.30 6.46 51.71
C LEU A 331 -11.79 5.83 50.38
N LEU A 332 -11.09 4.80 49.89
CA LEU A 332 -11.46 4.07 48.67
C LEU A 332 -12.33 2.85 48.99
N ASN A 333 -12.56 2.53 50.23
CA ASN A 333 -13.37 1.39 50.64
C ASN A 333 -14.87 1.70 50.53
N SER A 334 -15.42 1.51 49.34
CA SER A 334 -16.86 1.70 49.03
C SER A 334 -17.74 0.54 49.52
N GLY A 335 -17.24 -0.33 50.38
CA GLY A 335 -18.01 -1.51 50.86
C GLY A 335 -17.93 -2.75 49.96
N ASP A 336 -17.14 -2.71 48.88
CA ASP A 336 -16.93 -3.87 48.02
C ASP A 336 -15.88 -4.81 48.61
N SER A 337 -16.28 -6.06 48.92
CA SER A 337 -15.44 -7.09 49.53
C SER A 337 -14.19 -7.46 48.71
N LYS A 338 -14.16 -7.18 47.42
CA LYS A 338 -12.99 -7.41 46.56
C LYS A 338 -11.94 -6.30 46.69
N ILE A 339 -12.37 -5.06 46.93
CA ILE A 339 -11.48 -3.92 47.15
C ILE A 339 -10.82 -4.05 48.55
N ALA A 340 -11.57 -4.46 49.57
CA ALA A 340 -11.02 -4.68 50.91
C ALA A 340 -9.91 -5.75 50.94
N ARG A 341 -9.96 -6.78 50.12
CA ARG A 341 -8.90 -7.80 50.00
C ARG A 341 -7.65 -7.32 49.30
N ALA A 342 -7.76 -6.39 48.34
CA ALA A 342 -6.59 -5.86 47.59
C ALA A 342 -5.79 -4.84 48.44
N ILE A 343 -6.39 -4.22 49.44
CA ILE A 343 -5.74 -3.25 50.34
C ILE A 343 -4.90 -3.95 51.42
N GLN A 344 -5.15 -5.25 51.72
CA GLN A 344 -4.44 -6.04 52.74
C GLN A 344 -3.26 -6.85 52.19
N GLN A 345 -2.99 -6.82 50.89
CA GLN A 345 -1.79 -7.38 50.26
C GLN A 345 -0.80 -6.26 49.88
#